data_1d74241772d2bd7130ccb725603d37ac
#
_entry.id   1d74241772d2bd7130ccb725603d37ac
#
_cell.length_a   1.000
_cell.length_b   1.000
_cell.length_c   1.000
_cell.angle_alpha   90.00
_cell.angle_beta   90.00
_cell.angle_gamma   90.00
#
_symmetry.space_group_name_H-M   'P 1'
#
loop_
_entity.id
_entity.type
_entity.pdbx_description
1 polymer ?
#
loop_
_entity_poly.entity_id
_entity_poly.type
_entity_poly.pdbx_seq_one_letter_code
_entity_poly.pdbx_strand_id
1 'polypeptide(L)'
;MKKIKLISFDLDNTLIDTTYTTFVWEIGIPQLYAKKHNISISEATRLVIAEYEKIGDVSLEWYDIAYWFKYFELPEKWENLMEIHRDKIQPFPEVKEVIKDIAQYYDLIIVSNAAREFVEVEIKEAEIENSFARIFSATSDFRQVKKTPQFYRQICEIMNAEPSNTIHIGDHYEFDYVIPKSVGIKAYYLDRDGKRTKDSFTVKNLKEFAALI
;
A
#
# COMPACT_ATOMS: atom_id res chain seq x y z
N MET A 1 11.10 -28.78 9.34
CA MET A 1 10.36 -27.54 9.07
C MET A 1 10.83 -27.01 7.72
N LYS A 2 9.90 -26.67 6.81
CA LYS A 2 10.25 -26.00 5.54
C LYS A 2 10.82 -24.62 5.87
N LYS A 3 11.93 -24.25 5.25
CA LYS A 3 12.60 -22.96 5.51
C LYS A 3 11.79 -21.85 4.84
N ILE A 4 11.42 -20.81 5.59
CA ILE A 4 10.84 -19.58 5.02
C ILE A 4 11.83 -19.01 4.01
N LYS A 5 11.33 -18.56 2.86
CA LYS A 5 12.13 -17.99 1.78
C LYS A 5 11.65 -16.64 1.33
N LEU A 6 10.34 -16.41 1.40
CA LEU A 6 9.68 -15.22 0.88
C LEU A 6 8.96 -14.47 2.00
N ILE A 7 9.17 -13.17 2.08
CA ILE A 7 8.40 -12.28 2.95
C ILE A 7 7.74 -11.21 2.09
N SER A 8 6.44 -11.09 2.20
CA SER A 8 5.65 -10.06 1.54
C SER A 8 5.17 -9.02 2.54
N PHE A 9 5.28 -7.77 2.15
CA PHE A 9 4.85 -6.61 2.93
C PHE A 9 3.73 -5.89 2.20
N ASP A 10 2.71 -5.49 2.92
CA ASP A 10 1.87 -4.39 2.48
C ASP A 10 2.67 -3.07 2.53
N LEU A 11 2.15 -1.99 1.94
CA LEU A 11 2.86 -0.71 1.85
C LEU A 11 2.26 0.35 2.77
N ASP A 12 1.03 0.80 2.47
CA ASP A 12 0.36 1.87 3.18
C ASP A 12 0.09 1.49 4.65
N ASN A 13 0.39 2.37 5.60
CA ASN A 13 0.35 2.11 7.05
C ASN A 13 1.21 0.92 7.52
N THR A 14 1.89 0.25 6.62
CA THR A 14 2.80 -0.87 6.92
C THR A 14 4.26 -0.42 6.87
N LEU A 15 4.72 0.03 5.73
CA LEU A 15 6.07 0.55 5.52
C LEU A 15 6.10 2.08 5.52
N ILE A 16 5.09 2.71 4.95
CA ILE A 16 4.97 4.16 4.75
C ILE A 16 3.63 4.61 5.34
N ASP A 17 3.60 5.77 5.98
CA ASP A 17 2.35 6.34 6.46
C ASP A 17 1.51 6.91 5.32
N THR A 18 0.24 7.23 5.58
CA THR A 18 -0.68 7.72 4.54
C THR A 18 -0.63 9.23 4.32
N THR A 19 0.38 9.93 4.84
CA THR A 19 0.49 11.39 4.70
C THR A 19 0.56 11.78 3.22
N TYR A 20 1.42 11.12 2.44
CA TYR A 20 1.59 11.40 1.02
C TYR A 20 0.30 11.17 0.21
N THR A 21 -0.31 10.02 0.36
CA THR A 21 -1.56 9.68 -0.34
C THR A 21 -2.69 10.64 0.03
N THR A 22 -2.82 11.00 1.32
CA THR A 22 -3.76 12.03 1.79
C THR A 22 -3.49 13.39 1.11
N PHE A 23 -2.22 13.81 1.02
CA PHE A 23 -1.88 15.08 0.35
C PHE A 23 -2.23 15.07 -1.14
N VAL A 24 -2.04 13.95 -1.84
CA VAL A 24 -2.42 13.84 -3.26
C VAL A 24 -3.94 13.83 -3.42
N TRP A 25 -4.64 12.90 -2.74
CA TRP A 25 -6.06 12.63 -2.96
C TRP A 25 -7.00 13.64 -2.32
N GLU A 26 -6.75 14.02 -1.07
CA GLU A 26 -7.70 14.81 -0.28
C GLU A 26 -7.37 16.31 -0.23
N ILE A 27 -6.15 16.69 -0.61
CA ILE A 27 -5.70 18.07 -0.61
C ILE A 27 -5.40 18.55 -2.03
N GLY A 28 -4.53 17.88 -2.74
CA GLY A 28 -4.01 18.33 -4.03
C GLY A 28 -5.05 18.34 -5.13
N ILE A 29 -5.78 17.25 -5.35
CA ILE A 29 -6.87 17.19 -6.34
C ILE A 29 -7.95 18.22 -6.01
N PRO A 30 -8.47 18.35 -4.76
CA PRO A 30 -9.38 19.45 -4.41
C PRO A 30 -8.84 20.85 -4.65
N GLN A 31 -7.55 21.10 -4.40
CA GLN A 31 -6.95 22.43 -4.69
C GLN A 31 -6.96 22.75 -6.19
N LEU A 32 -6.61 21.77 -7.04
CA LEU A 32 -6.66 21.93 -8.50
C LEU A 32 -8.11 22.14 -8.98
N TYR A 33 -9.05 21.41 -8.42
CA TYR A 33 -10.47 21.57 -8.72
C TYR A 33 -10.99 22.94 -8.31
N ALA A 34 -10.64 23.42 -7.11
CA ALA A 34 -11.00 24.77 -6.62
C ALA A 34 -10.48 25.86 -7.55
N LYS A 35 -9.22 25.77 -7.95
CA LYS A 35 -8.58 26.69 -8.89
C LYS A 35 -9.30 26.73 -10.25
N LYS A 36 -9.60 25.54 -10.82
CA LYS A 36 -10.30 25.42 -12.11
C LYS A 36 -11.69 26.07 -12.07
N HIS A 37 -12.45 25.83 -11.00
CA HIS A 37 -13.85 26.29 -10.90
C HIS A 37 -14.03 27.64 -10.20
N ASN A 38 -12.93 28.26 -9.74
CA ASN A 38 -12.92 29.51 -8.97
C ASN A 38 -13.87 29.47 -7.76
N ILE A 39 -13.82 28.39 -7.00
CA ILE A 39 -14.59 28.16 -5.76
C ILE A 39 -13.65 28.02 -4.56
N SER A 40 -14.20 28.01 -3.35
CA SER A 40 -13.40 27.81 -2.14
C SER A 40 -12.85 26.38 -2.06
N ILE A 41 -11.68 26.21 -1.41
CA ILE A 41 -11.08 24.88 -1.18
C ILE A 41 -12.05 23.98 -0.40
N SER A 42 -12.73 24.50 0.60
CA SER A 42 -13.71 23.74 1.40
C SER A 42 -14.85 23.19 0.54
N GLU A 43 -15.38 24.00 -0.38
CA GLU A 43 -16.42 23.56 -1.30
C GLU A 43 -15.88 22.52 -2.29
N ALA A 44 -14.72 22.76 -2.86
CA ALA A 44 -14.05 21.81 -3.77
C ALA A 44 -13.81 20.46 -3.11
N THR A 45 -13.26 20.46 -1.88
CA THR A 45 -13.04 19.22 -1.11
C THR A 45 -14.34 18.45 -0.93
N ARG A 46 -15.41 19.11 -0.50
CA ARG A 46 -16.73 18.48 -0.36
C ARG A 46 -17.23 17.85 -1.67
N LEU A 47 -17.09 18.56 -2.78
CA LEU A 47 -17.52 18.07 -4.10
C LEU A 47 -16.67 16.91 -4.60
N VAL A 48 -15.35 17.02 -4.50
CA VAL A 48 -14.42 15.96 -4.93
C VAL A 48 -14.62 14.68 -4.13
N ILE A 49 -14.69 14.78 -2.79
CA ILE A 49 -14.92 13.61 -1.93
C ILE A 49 -16.28 12.97 -2.22
N ALA A 50 -17.32 13.76 -2.45
CA ALA A 50 -18.64 13.22 -2.82
C ALA A 50 -18.60 12.44 -4.16
N GLU A 51 -17.78 12.84 -5.13
CA GLU A 51 -17.59 12.06 -6.37
C GLU A 51 -16.79 10.78 -6.11
N TYR A 52 -15.74 10.83 -5.26
CA TYR A 52 -15.04 9.62 -4.84
C TYR A 52 -15.99 8.60 -4.21
N GLU A 53 -16.81 9.03 -3.27
CA GLU A 53 -17.78 8.16 -2.57
C GLU A 53 -18.82 7.51 -3.50
N LYS A 54 -19.21 8.19 -4.59
CA LYS A 54 -20.13 7.61 -5.60
C LYS A 54 -19.51 6.43 -6.35
N ILE A 55 -18.23 6.52 -6.65
CA ILE A 55 -17.46 5.44 -7.30
C ILE A 55 -17.20 4.33 -6.29
N GLY A 56 -16.68 4.69 -5.12
CA GLY A 56 -16.41 3.79 -4.00
C GLY A 56 -15.15 2.91 -4.18
N ASP A 57 -14.66 2.41 -3.07
CA ASP A 57 -13.41 1.65 -2.94
C ASP A 57 -13.46 0.23 -3.56
N VAL A 58 -14.60 -0.15 -4.08
CA VAL A 58 -14.81 -1.44 -4.77
C VAL A 58 -14.57 -1.35 -6.28
N SER A 59 -14.28 -0.16 -6.79
CA SER A 59 -14.01 0.13 -8.19
C SER A 59 -12.52 0.42 -8.43
N LEU A 60 -12.00 0.03 -9.60
CA LEU A 60 -10.62 0.32 -9.99
C LEU A 60 -10.38 1.81 -10.18
N GLU A 61 -11.38 2.55 -10.64
CA GLU A 61 -11.34 3.98 -10.84
C GLU A 61 -11.04 4.75 -9.54
N TRP A 62 -11.44 4.21 -8.38
CA TRP A 62 -11.10 4.78 -7.07
C TRP A 62 -9.60 4.95 -6.88
N TYR A 63 -8.80 4.02 -7.40
CA TYR A 63 -7.34 3.97 -7.24
C TYR A 63 -6.59 4.61 -8.42
N ASP A 64 -7.28 5.03 -9.47
CA ASP A 64 -6.69 5.52 -10.73
C ASP A 64 -6.64 7.05 -10.74
N ILE A 65 -5.47 7.63 -10.47
CA ILE A 65 -5.27 9.07 -10.47
C ILE A 65 -5.50 9.69 -11.87
N ALA A 66 -5.12 8.98 -12.93
CA ALA A 66 -5.32 9.46 -14.30
C ALA A 66 -6.81 9.53 -14.65
N TYR A 67 -7.61 8.55 -14.18
CA TYR A 67 -9.06 8.60 -14.29
C TYR A 67 -9.63 9.87 -13.64
N TRP A 68 -9.24 10.20 -12.42
CA TRP A 68 -9.78 11.35 -11.70
C TRP A 68 -9.36 12.68 -12.31
N PHE A 69 -8.14 12.79 -12.82
CA PHE A 69 -7.71 13.98 -13.56
C PHE A 69 -8.55 14.18 -14.83
N LYS A 70 -8.86 13.11 -15.55
CA LYS A 70 -9.75 13.14 -16.71
C LYS A 70 -11.20 13.44 -16.30
N TYR A 71 -11.71 12.80 -15.26
CA TYR A 71 -13.07 12.96 -14.77
C TYR A 71 -13.36 14.41 -14.35
N PHE A 72 -12.44 15.02 -13.60
CA PHE A 72 -12.54 16.42 -13.21
C PHE A 72 -12.03 17.39 -14.28
N GLU A 73 -11.56 16.89 -15.42
CA GLU A 73 -10.96 17.69 -16.51
C GLU A 73 -9.89 18.64 -16.00
N LEU A 74 -9.00 18.18 -15.12
CA LEU A 74 -7.93 19.00 -14.57
C LEU A 74 -6.90 19.31 -15.65
N PRO A 75 -6.45 20.58 -15.80
CA PRO A 75 -5.56 20.99 -16.88
C PRO A 75 -4.10 20.59 -16.66
N GLU A 76 -3.73 20.32 -15.43
CA GLU A 76 -2.38 19.87 -15.05
C GLU A 76 -2.18 18.40 -15.34
N LYS A 77 -0.92 17.93 -15.29
CA LYS A 77 -0.58 16.51 -15.32
C LYS A 77 -0.58 15.96 -13.89
N TRP A 78 -1.14 14.77 -13.68
CA TRP A 78 -1.19 14.13 -12.37
C TRP A 78 0.22 13.81 -11.82
N GLU A 79 1.19 13.54 -12.71
CA GLU A 79 2.59 13.31 -12.32
C GLU A 79 3.19 14.54 -11.62
N ASN A 80 2.81 15.75 -12.06
CA ASN A 80 3.27 16.98 -11.41
C ASN A 80 2.70 17.12 -9.99
N LEU A 81 1.44 16.71 -9.79
CA LEU A 81 0.83 16.72 -8.46
C LEU A 81 1.54 15.74 -7.52
N MET A 82 1.83 14.54 -7.99
CA MET A 82 2.58 13.55 -7.24
C MET A 82 3.98 14.06 -6.87
N GLU A 83 4.69 14.68 -7.82
CA GLU A 83 6.03 15.22 -7.57
C GLU A 83 6.03 16.38 -6.56
N ILE A 84 5.05 17.28 -6.61
CA ILE A 84 4.93 18.42 -5.67
C ILE A 84 4.80 17.94 -4.22
N HIS A 85 4.14 16.81 -3.98
CA HIS A 85 3.90 16.27 -2.64
C HIS A 85 4.89 15.18 -2.21
N ARG A 86 5.91 14.90 -3.01
CA ARG A 86 6.87 13.83 -2.75
C ARG A 86 7.59 13.97 -1.39
N ASP A 87 7.80 15.21 -0.92
CA ASP A 87 8.36 15.51 0.40
C ASP A 87 7.46 15.06 1.58
N LYS A 88 6.23 14.64 1.31
CA LYS A 88 5.27 14.12 2.29
C LYS A 88 5.37 12.60 2.48
N ILE A 89 6.19 11.91 1.70
CA ILE A 89 6.41 10.48 1.87
C ILE A 89 7.21 10.25 3.15
N GLN A 90 6.62 9.54 4.11
CA GLN A 90 7.22 9.30 5.41
C GLN A 90 7.23 7.80 5.73
N PRO A 91 8.35 7.11 5.52
CA PRO A 91 8.50 5.74 6.03
C PRO A 91 8.50 5.75 7.56
N PHE A 92 7.93 4.71 8.16
CA PHE A 92 8.03 4.57 9.61
C PHE A 92 9.49 4.43 10.05
N PRO A 93 9.86 4.95 11.22
CA PRO A 93 11.26 5.13 11.63
C PRO A 93 12.13 3.86 11.57
N GLU A 94 11.51 2.70 11.81
CA GLU A 94 12.22 1.42 11.84
C GLU A 94 12.35 0.75 10.47
N VAL A 95 11.60 1.18 9.45
CA VAL A 95 11.44 0.47 8.18
C VAL A 95 12.76 0.25 7.48
N LYS A 96 13.54 1.31 7.27
CA LYS A 96 14.79 1.23 6.50
C LYS A 96 15.80 0.26 7.13
N GLU A 97 15.94 0.30 8.45
CA GLU A 97 16.80 -0.60 9.21
C GLU A 97 16.32 -2.05 9.09
N VAL A 98 15.05 -2.30 9.43
CA VAL A 98 14.48 -3.65 9.47
C VAL A 98 14.43 -4.30 8.08
N ILE A 99 14.01 -3.56 7.05
CA ILE A 99 13.97 -4.09 5.68
C ILE A 99 15.37 -4.47 5.21
N LYS A 100 16.38 -3.62 5.45
CA LYS A 100 17.77 -3.92 5.09
C LYS A 100 18.31 -5.18 5.80
N ASP A 101 17.96 -5.36 7.07
CA ASP A 101 18.42 -6.52 7.84
C ASP A 101 17.75 -7.81 7.39
N ILE A 102 16.43 -7.79 7.18
CA ILE A 102 15.67 -8.97 6.73
C ILE A 102 16.07 -9.38 5.30
N ALA A 103 16.34 -8.43 4.41
CA ALA A 103 16.73 -8.68 3.02
C ALA A 103 18.04 -9.49 2.89
N GLN A 104 18.87 -9.58 3.94
CA GLN A 104 20.07 -10.40 3.94
C GLN A 104 19.76 -11.91 3.99
N TYR A 105 18.57 -12.31 4.42
CA TYR A 105 18.20 -13.69 4.69
C TYR A 105 17.00 -14.18 3.90
N TYR A 106 16.16 -13.27 3.36
CA TYR A 106 14.90 -13.57 2.72
C TYR A 106 14.72 -12.77 1.43
N ASP A 107 14.03 -13.35 0.47
CA ASP A 107 13.50 -12.60 -0.67
C ASP A 107 12.32 -11.75 -0.20
N LEU A 108 12.35 -10.45 -0.45
CA LEU A 108 11.30 -9.52 -0.06
C LEU A 108 10.48 -9.09 -1.27
N ILE A 109 9.17 -8.97 -1.08
CA ILE A 109 8.26 -8.41 -2.07
C ILE A 109 7.27 -7.44 -1.43
N ILE A 110 6.78 -6.50 -2.21
CA ILE A 110 5.65 -5.64 -1.85
C ILE A 110 4.38 -6.18 -2.49
N VAL A 111 3.29 -6.17 -1.73
CA VAL A 111 1.96 -6.61 -2.14
C VAL A 111 0.95 -5.58 -1.67
N SER A 112 0.62 -4.61 -2.52
CA SER A 112 -0.24 -3.47 -2.18
C SER A 112 -1.51 -3.40 -3.03
N ASN A 113 -2.56 -2.77 -2.50
CA ASN A 113 -3.74 -2.35 -3.27
C ASN A 113 -3.51 -1.04 -4.02
N ALA A 114 -2.55 -0.21 -3.59
CA ALA A 114 -2.24 1.06 -4.24
C ALA A 114 -1.86 0.87 -5.71
N ALA A 115 -2.17 1.85 -6.54
CA ALA A 115 -1.72 1.87 -7.92
C ALA A 115 -0.18 1.93 -8.00
N ARG A 116 0.38 1.30 -9.02
CA ARG A 116 1.82 1.09 -9.18
C ARG A 116 2.63 2.39 -9.10
N GLU A 117 2.13 3.46 -9.70
CA GLU A 117 2.77 4.76 -9.70
C GLU A 117 2.97 5.34 -8.29
N PHE A 118 2.04 5.09 -7.36
CA PHE A 118 2.19 5.46 -5.95
C PHE A 118 3.26 4.60 -5.29
N VAL A 119 3.16 3.28 -5.42
CA VAL A 119 4.11 2.33 -4.82
C VAL A 119 5.55 2.65 -5.24
N GLU A 120 5.79 2.88 -6.54
CA GLU A 120 7.12 3.15 -7.07
C GLU A 120 7.73 4.47 -6.56
N VAL A 121 6.92 5.52 -6.47
CA VAL A 121 7.37 6.81 -5.93
C VAL A 121 7.69 6.69 -4.44
N GLU A 122 6.82 6.05 -3.68
CA GLU A 122 6.95 5.91 -2.23
C GLU A 122 8.18 5.09 -1.81
N ILE A 123 8.40 3.91 -2.42
CA ILE A 123 9.56 3.08 -2.06
C ILE A 123 10.89 3.69 -2.51
N LYS A 124 10.88 4.45 -3.60
CA LYS A 124 12.05 5.17 -4.08
C LYS A 124 12.43 6.30 -3.15
N GLU A 125 11.45 7.11 -2.71
CA GLU A 125 11.69 8.20 -1.76
C GLU A 125 12.10 7.67 -0.39
N ALA A 126 11.52 6.56 0.05
CA ALA A 126 11.93 5.86 1.27
C ALA A 126 13.31 5.18 1.16
N GLU A 127 13.93 5.15 -0.04
CA GLU A 127 15.22 4.50 -0.33
C GLU A 127 15.25 3.00 0.05
N ILE A 128 14.15 2.30 -0.17
CA ILE A 128 14.00 0.86 0.12
C ILE A 128 13.78 0.01 -1.14
N GLU A 129 13.61 0.59 -2.32
CA GLU A 129 13.27 -0.10 -3.55
C GLU A 129 14.24 -1.25 -3.89
N ASN A 130 15.53 -1.07 -3.64
CA ASN A 130 16.57 -2.07 -3.94
C ASN A 130 16.54 -3.29 -3.02
N SER A 131 15.75 -3.27 -1.95
CA SER A 131 15.59 -4.39 -1.02
C SER A 131 14.52 -5.38 -1.47
N PHE A 132 13.68 -5.01 -2.44
CA PHE A 132 12.57 -5.84 -2.88
C PHE A 132 12.85 -6.47 -4.25
N ALA A 133 12.73 -7.80 -4.30
CA ALA A 133 12.88 -8.56 -5.54
C ALA A 133 11.75 -8.26 -6.54
N ARG A 134 10.55 -7.92 -6.04
CA ARG A 134 9.38 -7.61 -6.87
C ARG A 134 8.31 -6.80 -6.11
N ILE A 135 7.54 -6.04 -6.89
CA ILE A 135 6.38 -5.28 -6.45
C ILE A 135 5.16 -5.84 -7.15
N PHE A 136 4.08 -6.03 -6.40
CA PHE A 136 2.77 -6.42 -6.89
C PHE A 136 1.72 -5.40 -6.47
N SER A 137 1.11 -4.75 -7.44
CA SER A 137 -0.06 -3.89 -7.27
C SER A 137 -1.31 -4.67 -7.64
N ALA A 138 -2.23 -4.86 -6.70
CA ALA A 138 -3.48 -5.56 -6.99
C ALA A 138 -4.29 -4.83 -8.07
N THR A 139 -4.34 -3.51 -8.02
CA THR A 139 -5.09 -2.69 -8.97
C THR A 139 -4.44 -2.62 -10.35
N SER A 140 -3.12 -2.35 -10.42
CA SER A 140 -2.42 -2.14 -11.68
C SER A 140 -2.09 -3.44 -12.40
N ASP A 141 -1.61 -4.48 -11.67
CA ASP A 141 -1.11 -5.71 -12.29
C ASP A 141 -2.19 -6.77 -12.49
N PHE A 142 -3.15 -6.82 -11.56
CA PHE A 142 -4.17 -7.88 -11.54
C PHE A 142 -5.59 -7.37 -11.81
N ARG A 143 -5.78 -6.07 -11.93
CA ARG A 143 -7.10 -5.45 -12.13
C ARG A 143 -8.09 -5.84 -11.02
N GLN A 144 -7.61 -5.91 -9.77
CA GLN A 144 -8.38 -6.26 -8.59
C GLN A 144 -8.27 -5.16 -7.53
N VAL A 145 -9.37 -4.80 -6.91
CA VAL A 145 -9.40 -3.77 -5.84
C VAL A 145 -9.14 -4.33 -4.45
N LYS A 146 -9.13 -5.66 -4.30
CA LYS A 146 -8.95 -6.33 -3.00
C LYS A 146 -8.01 -7.52 -3.14
N LYS A 147 -7.15 -7.71 -2.15
CA LYS A 147 -6.27 -8.88 -2.05
C LYS A 147 -7.10 -10.11 -1.73
N THR A 148 -7.45 -10.91 -2.74
CA THR A 148 -8.26 -12.13 -2.61
C THR A 148 -7.39 -13.36 -2.30
N PRO A 149 -7.96 -14.51 -1.87
CA PRO A 149 -7.21 -15.76 -1.76
C PRO A 149 -6.54 -16.17 -3.07
N GLN A 150 -7.20 -15.94 -4.21
CA GLN A 150 -6.64 -16.24 -5.53
C GLN A 150 -5.44 -15.34 -5.85
N PHE A 151 -5.50 -14.05 -5.51
CA PHE A 151 -4.40 -13.11 -5.67
C PHE A 151 -3.13 -13.58 -4.96
N TYR A 152 -3.22 -14.00 -3.70
CA TYR A 152 -2.07 -14.52 -2.95
C TYR A 152 -1.52 -15.84 -3.54
N ARG A 153 -2.38 -16.73 -4.05
CA ARG A 153 -1.92 -17.94 -4.74
C ARG A 153 -1.14 -17.60 -6.01
N GLN A 154 -1.65 -16.66 -6.83
CA GLN A 154 -0.96 -16.19 -8.04
C GLN A 154 0.41 -15.58 -7.72
N ILE A 155 0.51 -14.79 -6.65
CA ILE A 155 1.81 -14.24 -6.21
C ILE A 155 2.77 -15.36 -5.85
N CYS A 156 2.33 -16.35 -5.06
CA CYS A 156 3.16 -17.51 -4.72
C CYS A 156 3.63 -18.27 -5.96
N GLU A 157 2.75 -18.50 -6.94
CA GLU A 157 3.08 -19.13 -8.23
C GLU A 157 4.13 -18.31 -8.99
N ILE A 158 3.93 -16.99 -9.14
CA ILE A 158 4.85 -16.09 -9.86
C ILE A 158 6.23 -16.07 -9.18
N MET A 159 6.26 -16.13 -7.85
CA MET A 159 7.50 -16.14 -7.06
C MET A 159 8.10 -17.54 -6.92
N ASN A 160 7.48 -18.56 -7.49
CA ASN A 160 7.87 -19.99 -7.31
C ASN A 160 8.06 -20.35 -5.83
N ALA A 161 7.14 -19.87 -5.00
CA ALA A 161 7.16 -20.05 -3.55
C ALA A 161 5.92 -20.81 -3.08
N GLU A 162 6.12 -21.76 -2.15
CA GLU A 162 5.00 -22.42 -1.49
C GLU A 162 4.36 -21.47 -0.46
N PRO A 163 3.03 -21.38 -0.34
CA PRO A 163 2.38 -20.59 0.70
C PRO A 163 2.92 -20.88 2.12
N SER A 164 3.18 -22.15 2.43
CA SER A 164 3.74 -22.56 3.73
C SER A 164 5.18 -22.11 4.01
N ASN A 165 5.89 -21.60 2.99
CA ASN A 165 7.24 -21.04 3.09
C ASN A 165 7.25 -19.51 2.92
N THR A 166 6.07 -18.90 2.89
CA THR A 166 5.84 -17.47 2.71
C THR A 166 5.30 -16.86 3.99
N ILE A 167 5.80 -15.68 4.33
CA ILE A 167 5.24 -14.82 5.38
C ILE A 167 4.63 -13.59 4.73
N HIS A 168 3.53 -13.09 5.28
CA HIS A 168 2.96 -11.79 4.94
C HIS A 168 2.76 -10.94 6.19
N ILE A 169 2.94 -9.62 6.06
CA ILE A 169 2.64 -8.65 7.10
C ILE A 169 2.00 -7.40 6.50
N GLY A 170 0.95 -6.90 7.13
CA GLY A 170 0.26 -5.67 6.78
C GLY A 170 -0.72 -5.23 7.85
N ASP A 171 -1.30 -4.03 7.65
CA ASP A 171 -2.15 -3.34 8.64
C ASP A 171 -3.65 -3.63 8.45
N HIS A 172 -4.06 -4.15 7.31
CA HIS A 172 -5.46 -4.45 7.06
C HIS A 172 -5.83 -5.86 7.51
N TYR A 173 -6.60 -5.97 8.60
CA TYR A 173 -6.91 -7.26 9.24
C TYR A 173 -7.47 -8.32 8.30
N GLU A 174 -8.43 -7.97 7.43
CA GLU A 174 -9.00 -8.94 6.48
C GLU A 174 -8.01 -9.27 5.36
N PHE A 175 -7.47 -8.24 4.69
CA PHE A 175 -6.67 -8.44 3.47
C PHE A 175 -5.25 -8.92 3.74
N ASP A 176 -4.66 -8.55 4.88
CA ASP A 176 -3.25 -8.86 5.16
C ASP A 176 -3.06 -9.91 6.25
N TYR A 177 -4.14 -10.30 6.95
CA TYR A 177 -4.05 -11.31 7.99
C TYR A 177 -4.95 -12.50 7.74
N VAL A 178 -6.27 -12.30 7.60
CA VAL A 178 -7.23 -13.41 7.44
C VAL A 178 -7.06 -14.10 6.08
N ILE A 179 -7.04 -13.33 5.02
CA ILE A 179 -6.99 -13.87 3.65
C ILE A 179 -5.68 -14.62 3.37
N PRO A 180 -4.47 -14.10 3.62
CA PRO A 180 -3.25 -14.86 3.37
C PRO A 180 -3.17 -16.13 4.23
N LYS A 181 -3.65 -16.12 5.48
CA LYS A 181 -3.76 -17.33 6.30
C LYS A 181 -4.66 -18.40 5.68
N SER A 182 -5.75 -18.00 5.05
CA SER A 182 -6.69 -18.93 4.41
C SER A 182 -6.08 -19.75 3.27
N VAL A 183 -4.98 -19.28 2.69
CA VAL A 183 -4.24 -19.97 1.63
C VAL A 183 -2.96 -20.66 2.11
N GLY A 184 -2.69 -20.64 3.43
CA GLY A 184 -1.55 -21.32 4.04
C GLY A 184 -0.30 -20.45 4.21
N ILE A 185 -0.37 -19.15 3.94
CA ILE A 185 0.69 -18.18 4.23
C ILE A 185 0.70 -17.88 5.73
N LYS A 186 1.88 -17.80 6.35
CA LYS A 186 2.02 -17.35 7.73
C LYS A 186 1.87 -15.82 7.75
N ALA A 187 0.74 -15.31 8.23
CA ALA A 187 0.46 -13.88 8.24
C ALA A 187 0.59 -13.26 9.63
N TYR A 188 1.09 -12.03 9.68
CA TYR A 188 1.15 -11.18 10.85
C TYR A 188 0.28 -9.93 10.64
N TYR A 189 -0.51 -9.60 11.64
CA TYR A 189 -1.28 -8.36 11.67
C TYR A 189 -0.44 -7.25 12.32
N LEU A 190 -0.24 -6.16 11.59
CA LEU A 190 0.48 -4.99 12.08
C LEU A 190 -0.52 -3.99 12.67
N ASP A 191 -0.62 -3.95 13.99
CA ASP A 191 -1.52 -3.07 14.74
C ASP A 191 -0.73 -1.93 15.40
N ARG A 192 -0.32 -0.95 14.60
CA ARG A 192 0.49 0.19 15.06
C ARG A 192 -0.21 1.00 16.16
N ASP A 193 -1.53 1.10 16.09
CA ASP A 193 -2.34 1.89 17.02
C ASP A 193 -2.76 1.12 18.28
N GLY A 194 -2.58 -0.21 18.31
CA GLY A 194 -2.99 -1.06 19.43
C GLY A 194 -4.52 -1.15 19.59
N LYS A 195 -5.27 -1.10 18.51
CA LYS A 195 -6.74 -1.08 18.50
C LYS A 195 -7.38 -2.46 18.69
N ARG A 196 -6.62 -3.54 18.48
CA ARG A 196 -7.14 -4.91 18.57
C ARG A 196 -6.54 -5.70 19.73
N THR A 197 -7.26 -6.74 20.15
CA THR A 197 -6.75 -7.70 21.13
C THR A 197 -5.55 -8.45 20.54
N LYS A 198 -4.43 -8.45 21.24
CA LYS A 198 -3.20 -9.12 20.82
C LYS A 198 -3.38 -10.64 20.78
N ASP A 199 -3.01 -11.24 19.68
CA ASP A 199 -2.68 -12.65 19.57
C ASP A 199 -1.18 -12.85 19.29
N SER A 200 -0.72 -14.08 19.17
CA SER A 200 0.69 -14.40 18.93
C SER A 200 1.22 -13.96 17.55
N PHE A 201 0.35 -13.47 16.68
CA PHE A 201 0.66 -13.00 15.33
C PHE A 201 0.34 -11.52 15.15
N THR A 202 0.00 -10.80 16.22
CA THR A 202 -0.21 -9.36 16.20
C THR A 202 1.02 -8.65 16.73
N VAL A 203 1.56 -7.71 15.92
CA VAL A 203 2.75 -6.93 16.25
C VAL A 203 2.44 -5.44 16.13
N LYS A 204 3.18 -4.58 16.87
CA LYS A 204 2.97 -3.13 16.85
C LYS A 204 3.88 -2.39 15.87
N ASN A 205 4.98 -2.99 15.47
CA ASN A 205 5.97 -2.41 14.56
C ASN A 205 6.78 -3.52 13.91
N LEU A 206 7.59 -3.16 12.91
CA LEU A 206 8.40 -4.12 12.20
C LEU A 206 9.57 -4.68 13.02
N LYS A 207 10.03 -4.01 14.11
CA LYS A 207 11.05 -4.59 15.00
C LYS A 207 10.49 -5.78 15.78
N GLU A 208 9.25 -5.67 16.27
CA GLU A 208 8.57 -6.81 16.90
C GLU A 208 8.39 -7.97 15.90
N PHE A 209 8.00 -7.66 14.65
CA PHE A 209 7.88 -8.65 13.59
C PHE A 209 9.21 -9.35 13.28
N ALA A 210 10.29 -8.60 13.09
CA ALA A 210 11.62 -9.14 12.79
C ALA A 210 12.15 -10.09 13.89
N ALA A 211 11.78 -9.85 15.13
CA ALA A 211 12.16 -10.72 16.25
C ALA A 211 11.41 -12.08 16.29
N LEU A 212 10.36 -12.26 15.47
CA LEU A 212 9.51 -13.46 15.43
C LEU A 212 9.77 -14.39 14.22
N ILE A 213 10.62 -13.97 13.27
CA ILE A 213 10.87 -14.67 12.01
C ILE A 213 12.28 -15.25 11.90
#